data_83b5364324bc1e373f146a7be018d7da
#
_entry.id   83b5364324bc1e373f146a7be018d7da
#
_cell.length_a   1.000
_cell.length_b   1.000
_cell.length_c   1.000
_cell.angle_alpha   90.00
_cell.angle_beta   90.00
_cell.angle_gamma   90.00
#
_symmetry.space_group_name_H-M   'P 1'
#
loop_
_entity.id
_entity.type
_entity.pdbx_description
1 polymer ?
#
loop_
_entity_poly.entity_id
_entity_poly.type
_entity_poly.pdbx_seq_one_letter_code
_entity_poly.pdbx_strand_id
1 'polypeptide(L)'
;MHKSFSLKMGDKTLELGPIPLVMGILNVTPDSFSDGGEHNGTSDAVSQAKQMITEGAEIIDVGGESTRPGAQEVGAQAELDRIMPVLDALKLAGITTPVSIDTYKAIVGHQAIQAGASIINDVWGFQRDPELADVAAHYNTPSILMHWDVERDTTKDIIFELKRYFEKSIQIAECAGLSKSQIILDPGFGFAKTYKENFELLGRIDELCEFGYPVLVGFSRKSALGKLLGVEPKERVAATGATTVLAYGQGAHIFRAHDVQENHDVLQVAHATKYGPPPAREM
;
A
#
# COMPACT_ATOMS: atom_id res chain seq x y z
N MET A 1 -5.15 -6.71 20.53
CA MET A 1 -3.70 -6.39 20.52
C MET A 1 -3.18 -6.57 19.11
N HIS A 2 -2.27 -5.70 18.64
CA HIS A 2 -1.60 -5.93 17.35
C HIS A 2 -0.76 -7.21 17.43
N LYS A 3 -0.91 -8.06 16.40
CA LYS A 3 -0.03 -9.21 16.21
C LYS A 3 1.31 -8.71 15.65
N SER A 4 2.38 -9.43 15.93
CA SER A 4 3.72 -9.10 15.36
C SER A 4 4.04 -10.04 14.21
N PHE A 5 4.67 -9.48 13.17
CA PHE A 5 5.10 -10.20 11.97
C PHE A 5 6.48 -9.70 11.56
N SER A 6 7.27 -10.56 10.93
CA SER A 6 8.60 -10.24 10.39
C SER A 6 8.64 -10.66 8.93
N LEU A 7 8.78 -9.71 8.02
CA LEU A 7 8.86 -9.94 6.59
C LEU A 7 10.29 -9.71 6.10
N LYS A 8 10.86 -10.70 5.42
CA LYS A 8 12.23 -10.60 4.89
C LYS A 8 12.25 -9.88 3.55
N MET A 9 13.18 -8.94 3.40
CA MET A 9 13.44 -8.16 2.20
C MET A 9 14.93 -8.25 1.86
N GLY A 10 15.35 -9.33 1.21
CA GLY A 10 16.77 -9.66 1.05
C GLY A 10 17.45 -9.82 2.42
N ASP A 11 18.49 -9.01 2.68
CA ASP A 11 19.22 -9.01 3.97
C ASP A 11 18.56 -8.17 5.07
N LYS A 12 17.48 -7.46 4.76
CA LYS A 12 16.72 -6.63 5.70
C LYS A 12 15.46 -7.37 6.17
N THR A 13 14.92 -6.93 7.29
CA THR A 13 13.64 -7.39 7.82
C THR A 13 12.75 -6.19 8.09
N LEU A 14 11.50 -6.26 7.66
CA LEU A 14 10.45 -5.32 8.03
C LEU A 14 9.66 -5.91 9.20
N GLU A 15 9.79 -5.28 10.35
CA GLU A 15 9.05 -5.68 11.55
C GLU A 15 7.70 -4.95 11.59
N LEU A 16 6.61 -5.72 11.68
CA LEU A 16 5.25 -5.22 11.85
C LEU A 16 4.73 -5.63 13.22
N GLY A 17 4.05 -4.72 13.88
CA GLY A 17 3.54 -4.99 15.21
C GLY A 17 2.74 -3.82 15.78
N PRO A 18 2.92 -3.51 17.08
CA PRO A 18 2.26 -2.37 17.70
C PRO A 18 2.60 -1.02 17.07
N ILE A 19 3.84 -0.85 16.58
CA ILE A 19 4.27 0.39 15.93
C ILE A 19 3.67 0.40 14.52
N PRO A 20 2.80 1.38 14.18
CA PRO A 20 2.22 1.49 12.85
C PRO A 20 3.26 2.01 11.85
N LEU A 21 3.20 1.55 10.60
CA LEU A 21 4.04 2.04 9.52
C LEU A 21 3.24 2.86 8.52
N VAL A 22 3.82 3.97 8.05
CA VAL A 22 3.24 4.78 6.97
C VAL A 22 3.92 4.41 5.65
N MET A 23 3.11 4.09 4.64
CA MET A 23 3.53 3.87 3.27
C MET A 23 3.16 5.09 2.43
N GLY A 24 4.15 5.88 2.02
CA GLY A 24 3.97 7.08 1.21
C GLY A 24 3.75 6.75 -0.27
N ILE A 25 2.74 7.36 -0.90
CA ILE A 25 2.36 7.13 -2.30
C ILE A 25 3.19 8.02 -3.22
N LEU A 26 4.03 7.43 -4.05
CA LEU A 26 4.82 8.10 -5.08
C LEU A 26 4.32 7.71 -6.48
N ASN A 27 3.35 8.47 -7.01
CA ASN A 27 2.86 8.26 -8.36
C ASN A 27 3.81 8.87 -9.39
N VAL A 28 4.23 8.06 -10.36
CA VAL A 28 5.10 8.47 -11.47
C VAL A 28 4.35 8.42 -12.82
N THR A 29 3.12 8.92 -12.79
CA THR A 29 2.30 9.06 -14.01
C THR A 29 2.58 10.39 -14.71
N PRO A 30 2.35 10.51 -16.04
CA PRO A 30 2.60 11.76 -16.78
C PRO A 30 1.95 13.01 -16.17
N ASP A 31 0.76 12.85 -15.58
CA ASP A 31 0.04 13.93 -14.91
C ASP A 31 0.66 14.36 -13.57
N SER A 32 1.52 13.52 -12.99
CA SER A 32 2.14 13.80 -11.68
C SER A 32 3.32 14.76 -11.79
N PHE A 33 3.93 14.89 -13.00
CA PHE A 33 5.14 15.66 -13.24
C PHE A 33 5.04 16.51 -14.52
N SER A 34 3.84 17.04 -14.85
CA SER A 34 3.49 17.66 -16.14
C SER A 34 4.24 18.94 -16.52
N ASP A 35 5.03 19.55 -15.61
CA ASP A 35 5.58 20.89 -15.84
C ASP A 35 7.05 20.94 -16.26
N GLY A 36 7.77 19.82 -16.49
CA GLY A 36 9.22 19.92 -16.63
C GLY A 36 10.00 18.94 -17.50
N GLY A 37 9.39 18.03 -18.25
CA GLY A 37 10.11 17.02 -19.05
C GLY A 37 10.68 15.85 -18.23
N GLU A 38 11.22 14.79 -18.90
CA GLU A 38 11.63 13.53 -18.28
C GLU A 38 12.70 13.69 -17.16
N HIS A 39 13.65 14.59 -17.32
CA HIS A 39 14.70 14.81 -16.30
C HIS A 39 14.20 15.52 -15.04
N ASN A 40 13.22 16.42 -15.18
CA ASN A 40 12.62 17.09 -14.03
C ASN A 40 11.74 16.14 -13.21
N GLY A 41 10.94 15.28 -13.90
CA GLY A 41 10.07 14.31 -13.23
C GLY A 41 10.82 13.34 -12.31
N THR A 42 12.01 12.88 -12.72
CA THR A 42 12.84 11.98 -11.88
C THR A 42 13.43 12.70 -10.67
N SER A 43 13.90 13.96 -10.84
CA SER A 43 14.40 14.78 -9.73
C SER A 43 13.30 15.11 -8.71
N ASP A 44 12.10 15.40 -9.20
CA ASP A 44 10.93 15.71 -8.39
C ASP A 44 10.47 14.48 -7.60
N ALA A 45 10.50 13.28 -8.21
CA ALA A 45 10.21 12.02 -7.54
C ALA A 45 11.19 11.73 -6.40
N VAL A 46 12.51 11.97 -6.59
CA VAL A 46 13.52 11.83 -5.54
C VAL A 46 13.29 12.84 -4.41
N SER A 47 12.96 14.08 -4.76
CA SER A 47 12.70 15.14 -3.78
C SER A 47 11.45 14.81 -2.95
N GLN A 48 10.38 14.35 -3.59
CA GLN A 48 9.15 13.92 -2.95
C GLN A 48 9.38 12.70 -2.03
N ALA A 49 10.14 11.70 -2.49
CA ALA A 49 10.50 10.55 -1.66
C ALA A 49 11.28 10.96 -0.41
N LYS A 50 12.28 11.86 -0.53
CA LYS A 50 13.03 12.41 0.61
C LYS A 50 12.13 13.17 1.57
N GLN A 51 11.20 13.96 1.07
CA GLN A 51 10.21 14.67 1.88
C GLN A 51 9.34 13.66 2.65
N MET A 52 8.75 12.67 1.98
CA MET A 52 7.94 11.62 2.63
C MET A 52 8.72 10.90 3.74
N ILE A 53 10.00 10.58 3.51
CA ILE A 53 10.86 9.94 4.52
C ILE A 53 11.06 10.87 5.73
N THR A 54 11.29 12.16 5.49
CA THR A 54 11.42 13.16 6.56
C THR A 54 10.11 13.32 7.34
N GLU A 55 8.97 13.18 6.69
CA GLU A 55 7.62 13.23 7.24
C GLU A 55 7.22 11.95 7.99
N GLY A 56 8.05 10.89 7.94
CA GLY A 56 7.84 9.65 8.68
C GLY A 56 7.36 8.47 7.85
N ALA A 57 7.53 8.48 6.51
CA ALA A 57 7.28 7.28 5.71
C ALA A 57 8.37 6.22 5.94
N GLU A 58 7.96 5.01 6.30
CA GLU A 58 8.82 3.84 6.44
C GLU A 58 8.85 2.96 5.18
N ILE A 59 7.94 3.20 4.23
CA ILE A 59 7.88 2.54 2.91
C ILE A 59 7.51 3.60 1.88
N ILE A 60 8.13 3.57 0.70
CA ILE A 60 7.76 4.39 -0.46
C ILE A 60 7.13 3.47 -1.51
N ASP A 61 5.90 3.75 -1.92
CA ASP A 61 5.16 2.95 -2.89
C ASP A 61 5.15 3.62 -4.26
N VAL A 62 5.92 3.08 -5.20
CA VAL A 62 6.12 3.62 -6.55
C VAL A 62 5.12 2.99 -7.51
N GLY A 63 4.31 3.81 -8.19
CA GLY A 63 3.33 3.35 -9.17
C GLY A 63 3.41 4.09 -10.49
N GLY A 64 3.56 3.34 -11.60
CA GLY A 64 3.61 3.85 -12.99
C GLY A 64 2.27 3.86 -13.71
N GLU A 65 1.27 3.17 -13.16
CA GLU A 65 -0.09 3.09 -13.69
C GLU A 65 -1.11 3.64 -12.67
N SER A 66 -2.08 4.40 -13.16
CA SER A 66 -3.18 4.87 -12.31
C SER A 66 -4.24 3.79 -12.19
N THR A 67 -4.51 3.35 -10.96
CA THR A 67 -5.59 2.40 -10.64
C THR A 67 -6.92 3.07 -10.30
N ARG A 68 -7.06 4.40 -10.59
CA ARG A 68 -8.31 5.14 -10.35
C ARG A 68 -9.41 4.66 -11.30
N PRO A 69 -10.69 4.68 -10.87
CA PRO A 69 -11.81 4.34 -11.76
C PRO A 69 -11.78 5.18 -13.04
N GLY A 70 -11.83 4.52 -14.20
CA GLY A 70 -11.80 5.17 -15.51
C GLY A 70 -10.40 5.48 -16.07
N ALA A 71 -9.33 5.16 -15.34
CA ALA A 71 -7.98 5.25 -15.88
C ALA A 71 -7.78 4.24 -17.02
N GLN A 72 -7.03 4.63 -18.04
CA GLN A 72 -6.66 3.72 -19.12
C GLN A 72 -5.55 2.79 -18.66
N GLU A 73 -5.68 1.53 -19.04
CA GLU A 73 -4.66 0.52 -18.78
C GLU A 73 -3.37 0.85 -19.55
N VAL A 74 -2.24 0.68 -18.88
CA VAL A 74 -0.92 0.98 -19.42
C VAL A 74 -0.21 -0.33 -19.75
N GLY A 75 0.35 -0.44 -20.94
CA GLY A 75 1.18 -1.60 -21.32
C GLY A 75 2.44 -1.70 -20.44
N ALA A 76 2.94 -2.93 -20.26
CA ALA A 76 4.09 -3.19 -19.39
C ALA A 76 5.32 -2.34 -19.74
N GLN A 77 5.62 -2.16 -21.05
CA GLN A 77 6.78 -1.35 -21.46
C GLN A 77 6.60 0.12 -21.06
N ALA A 78 5.41 0.70 -21.28
CA ALA A 78 5.15 2.08 -20.91
C ALA A 78 5.16 2.30 -19.38
N GLU A 79 4.79 1.29 -18.61
CA GLU A 79 4.91 1.32 -17.14
C GLU A 79 6.39 1.27 -16.73
N LEU A 80 7.19 0.37 -17.32
CA LEU A 80 8.63 0.29 -17.11
C LEU A 80 9.35 1.60 -17.47
N ASP A 81 9.01 2.20 -18.61
CA ASP A 81 9.61 3.47 -19.06
C ASP A 81 9.40 4.60 -18.01
N ARG A 82 8.33 4.53 -17.23
CA ARG A 82 8.03 5.49 -16.15
C ARG A 82 8.76 5.18 -14.85
N ILE A 83 8.73 3.91 -14.41
CA ILE A 83 9.20 3.56 -13.07
C ILE A 83 10.72 3.33 -13.00
N MET A 84 11.34 2.76 -14.05
CA MET A 84 12.75 2.38 -14.01
C MET A 84 13.70 3.57 -13.78
N PRO A 85 13.53 4.72 -14.47
CA PRO A 85 14.36 5.90 -14.19
C PRO A 85 14.23 6.41 -12.76
N VAL A 86 13.02 6.29 -12.16
CA VAL A 86 12.78 6.71 -10.78
C VAL A 86 13.44 5.75 -9.79
N LEU A 87 13.31 4.44 -9.97
CA LEU A 87 13.97 3.44 -9.11
C LEU A 87 15.49 3.62 -9.12
N ASP A 88 16.09 3.79 -10.29
CA ASP A 88 17.53 4.07 -10.43
C ASP A 88 17.94 5.36 -9.71
N ALA A 89 17.15 6.42 -9.85
CA ALA A 89 17.43 7.70 -9.20
C ALA A 89 17.29 7.64 -7.67
N LEU A 90 16.28 6.92 -7.14
CA LEU A 90 16.14 6.68 -5.71
C LEU A 90 17.36 5.94 -5.14
N LYS A 91 17.83 4.92 -5.85
CA LYS A 91 19.04 4.17 -5.50
C LYS A 91 20.30 5.04 -5.53
N LEU A 92 20.49 5.83 -6.60
CA LEU A 92 21.62 6.77 -6.73
C LEU A 92 21.59 7.86 -5.68
N ALA A 93 20.41 8.29 -5.25
CA ALA A 93 20.23 9.27 -4.17
C ALA A 93 20.51 8.69 -2.76
N GLY A 94 20.86 7.40 -2.66
CA GLY A 94 21.16 6.73 -1.39
C GLY A 94 19.94 6.48 -0.50
N ILE A 95 18.74 6.41 -1.06
CA ILE A 95 17.52 6.09 -0.31
C ILE A 95 17.58 4.62 0.12
N THR A 96 17.54 4.40 1.43
CA THR A 96 17.59 3.06 2.06
C THR A 96 16.24 2.60 2.59
N THR A 97 15.25 3.48 2.61
CA THR A 97 13.86 3.16 2.93
C THR A 97 13.33 2.12 1.95
N PRO A 98 12.63 1.07 2.40
CA PRO A 98 12.03 0.08 1.52
C PRO A 98 11.18 0.71 0.43
N VAL A 99 11.37 0.25 -0.81
CA VAL A 99 10.57 0.67 -1.96
C VAL A 99 9.62 -0.46 -2.33
N SER A 100 8.34 -0.14 -2.37
CA SER A 100 7.28 -0.99 -2.90
C SER A 100 7.03 -0.64 -4.37
N ILE A 101 6.69 -1.61 -5.18
CA ILE A 101 6.25 -1.43 -6.57
C ILE A 101 4.77 -1.75 -6.70
N ASP A 102 3.95 -0.73 -7.06
CA ASP A 102 2.50 -0.85 -7.29
C ASP A 102 2.30 -1.33 -8.74
N THR A 103 2.22 -2.64 -8.92
CA THR A 103 2.01 -3.29 -10.22
C THR A 103 1.38 -4.66 -10.05
N TYR A 104 0.57 -5.07 -11.05
CA TYR A 104 0.02 -6.42 -11.17
C TYR A 104 0.72 -7.24 -12.27
N LYS A 105 1.71 -6.66 -12.98
CA LYS A 105 2.36 -7.30 -14.12
C LYS A 105 3.67 -7.99 -13.71
N ALA A 106 3.82 -9.27 -13.98
CA ALA A 106 4.99 -10.06 -13.62
C ALA A 106 6.30 -9.48 -14.16
N ILE A 107 6.34 -9.08 -15.43
CA ILE A 107 7.54 -8.52 -16.05
C ILE A 107 7.96 -7.19 -15.40
N VAL A 108 7.00 -6.36 -14.99
CA VAL A 108 7.25 -5.08 -14.31
C VAL A 108 7.79 -5.35 -12.90
N GLY A 109 7.13 -6.22 -12.12
CA GLY A 109 7.58 -6.63 -10.80
C GLY A 109 9.00 -7.21 -10.82
N HIS A 110 9.29 -8.09 -11.79
CA HIS A 110 10.63 -8.68 -11.97
C HIS A 110 11.72 -7.61 -12.16
N GLN A 111 11.54 -6.70 -13.11
CA GLN A 111 12.53 -5.65 -13.39
C GLN A 111 12.66 -4.64 -12.24
N ALA A 112 11.54 -4.27 -11.61
CA ALA A 112 11.55 -3.36 -10.48
C ALA A 112 12.33 -3.92 -9.27
N ILE A 113 12.17 -5.23 -8.96
CA ILE A 113 12.93 -5.89 -7.88
C ILE A 113 14.43 -5.90 -8.21
N GLN A 114 14.81 -6.20 -9.45
CA GLN A 114 16.21 -6.14 -9.90
C GLN A 114 16.80 -4.72 -9.76
N ALA A 115 15.98 -3.68 -9.96
CA ALA A 115 16.37 -2.28 -9.78
C ALA A 115 16.44 -1.85 -8.32
N GLY A 116 15.92 -2.63 -7.38
CA GLY A 116 16.03 -2.38 -5.94
C GLY A 116 14.70 -2.22 -5.20
N ALA A 117 13.55 -2.42 -5.85
CA ALA A 117 12.29 -2.57 -5.13
C ALA A 117 12.36 -3.82 -4.23
N SER A 118 11.73 -3.75 -3.07
CA SER A 118 11.82 -4.80 -2.03
C SER A 118 10.46 -5.31 -1.55
N ILE A 119 9.37 -4.75 -2.08
CA ILE A 119 7.99 -5.15 -1.79
C ILE A 119 7.20 -5.11 -3.10
N ILE A 120 6.32 -6.07 -3.33
CA ILE A 120 5.32 -6.05 -4.40
C ILE A 120 3.99 -5.58 -3.80
N ASN A 121 3.32 -4.63 -4.45
CA ASN A 121 1.97 -4.19 -4.11
C ASN A 121 1.05 -4.48 -5.29
N ASP A 122 0.30 -5.58 -5.22
CA ASP A 122 -0.57 -6.03 -6.31
C ASP A 122 -2.05 -5.79 -5.98
N VAL A 123 -2.64 -4.82 -6.68
CA VAL A 123 -4.06 -4.46 -6.53
C VAL A 123 -5.04 -5.56 -6.94
N TRP A 124 -4.58 -6.61 -7.62
CA TRP A 124 -5.37 -7.79 -8.01
C TRP A 124 -5.02 -9.06 -7.23
N GLY A 125 -4.11 -8.97 -6.26
CA GLY A 125 -3.77 -10.10 -5.39
C GLY A 125 -3.36 -11.36 -6.14
N PHE A 126 -2.50 -11.24 -7.14
CA PHE A 126 -2.01 -12.28 -8.03
C PHE A 126 -3.06 -12.95 -8.94
N GLN A 127 -4.32 -12.47 -8.94
CA GLN A 127 -5.36 -13.12 -9.72
C GLN A 127 -5.43 -12.67 -11.18
N ARG A 128 -4.83 -11.52 -11.52
CA ARG A 128 -4.79 -10.98 -12.89
C ARG A 128 -3.60 -11.49 -13.69
N ASP A 129 -2.42 -11.51 -13.09
CA ASP A 129 -1.19 -12.06 -13.66
C ASP A 129 -0.52 -12.97 -12.60
N PRO A 130 -0.90 -14.26 -12.56
CA PRO A 130 -0.36 -15.18 -11.54
C PRO A 130 1.15 -15.39 -11.60
N GLU A 131 1.81 -15.13 -12.74
CA GLU A 131 3.27 -15.21 -12.87
C GLU A 131 3.99 -14.21 -11.95
N LEU A 132 3.30 -13.15 -11.48
CA LEU A 132 3.83 -12.23 -10.48
C LEU A 132 4.08 -12.93 -9.13
N ALA A 133 3.30 -13.96 -8.80
CA ALA A 133 3.56 -14.78 -7.61
C ALA A 133 4.84 -15.60 -7.75
N ASP A 134 5.17 -16.11 -8.95
CA ASP A 134 6.44 -16.80 -9.21
C ASP A 134 7.64 -15.85 -9.03
N VAL A 135 7.49 -14.60 -9.51
CA VAL A 135 8.49 -13.54 -9.28
C VAL A 135 8.67 -13.27 -7.78
N ALA A 136 7.56 -13.08 -7.03
CA ALA A 136 7.60 -12.86 -5.59
C ALA A 136 8.30 -14.00 -4.85
N ALA A 137 7.99 -15.24 -5.20
CA ALA A 137 8.59 -16.44 -4.61
C ALA A 137 10.09 -16.57 -4.95
N HIS A 138 10.47 -16.33 -6.23
CA HIS A 138 11.86 -16.40 -6.67
C HIS A 138 12.79 -15.46 -5.89
N TYR A 139 12.32 -14.23 -5.62
CA TYR A 139 13.09 -13.24 -4.86
C TYR A 139 12.79 -13.25 -3.36
N ASN A 140 11.88 -14.12 -2.90
CA ASN A 140 11.35 -14.15 -1.53
C ASN A 140 10.91 -12.76 -1.05
N THR A 141 10.15 -12.05 -1.90
CA THR A 141 9.75 -10.65 -1.71
C THR A 141 8.41 -10.56 -0.99
N PRO A 142 8.26 -9.76 0.08
CA PRO A 142 6.97 -9.45 0.66
C PRO A 142 6.00 -8.93 -0.37
N SER A 143 4.74 -9.41 -0.31
CA SER A 143 3.74 -9.05 -1.30
C SER A 143 2.44 -8.64 -0.63
N ILE A 144 1.93 -7.47 -1.02
CA ILE A 144 0.64 -6.94 -0.63
C ILE A 144 -0.37 -7.46 -1.66
N LEU A 145 -1.34 -8.24 -1.18
CA LEU A 145 -2.41 -8.79 -1.98
C LEU A 145 -3.68 -8.00 -1.68
N MET A 146 -4.14 -7.19 -2.66
CA MET A 146 -5.32 -6.38 -2.48
C MET A 146 -6.57 -7.07 -3.05
N HIS A 147 -7.68 -6.87 -2.38
CA HIS A 147 -9.00 -7.31 -2.83
C HIS A 147 -9.59 -6.34 -3.85
N TRP A 148 -9.70 -6.79 -5.09
CA TRP A 148 -10.45 -6.11 -6.15
C TRP A 148 -11.25 -7.15 -6.96
N ASP A 149 -12.48 -7.41 -6.54
CA ASP A 149 -13.37 -8.38 -7.19
C ASP A 149 -14.66 -7.68 -7.66
N VAL A 150 -14.75 -7.42 -8.97
CA VAL A 150 -15.91 -6.77 -9.60
C VAL A 150 -17.07 -7.78 -9.83
N GLU A 151 -16.79 -9.08 -9.77
CA GLU A 151 -17.75 -10.16 -10.02
C GLU A 151 -18.28 -10.77 -8.71
N ARG A 152 -17.87 -10.26 -7.55
CA ARG A 152 -18.31 -10.77 -6.26
C ARG A 152 -19.83 -10.70 -6.09
N ASP A 153 -20.38 -11.56 -5.27
CA ASP A 153 -21.79 -11.53 -4.89
C ASP A 153 -22.04 -10.42 -3.86
N THR A 154 -22.61 -9.28 -4.32
CA THR A 154 -22.90 -8.13 -3.46
C THR A 154 -24.03 -8.36 -2.46
N THR A 155 -24.70 -9.53 -2.50
CA THR A 155 -25.71 -9.92 -1.50
C THR A 155 -25.10 -10.64 -0.30
N LYS A 156 -23.84 -11.04 -0.41
CA LYS A 156 -23.08 -11.67 0.68
C LYS A 156 -22.42 -10.65 1.58
N ASP A 157 -22.10 -11.08 2.79
CA ASP A 157 -21.31 -10.29 3.74
C ASP A 157 -19.94 -9.94 3.14
N ILE A 158 -19.50 -8.69 3.32
CA ILE A 158 -18.24 -8.20 2.72
C ILE A 158 -17.01 -8.95 3.24
N ILE A 159 -16.98 -9.33 4.52
CA ILE A 159 -15.84 -10.10 5.09
C ILE A 159 -15.82 -11.52 4.52
N PHE A 160 -16.99 -12.12 4.29
CA PHE A 160 -17.07 -13.42 3.61
C PHE A 160 -16.49 -13.37 2.19
N GLU A 161 -16.82 -12.32 1.41
CA GLU A 161 -16.29 -12.14 0.06
C GLU A 161 -14.79 -11.84 0.05
N LEU A 162 -14.31 -11.03 0.98
CA LEU A 162 -12.87 -10.80 1.20
C LEU A 162 -12.14 -12.12 1.48
N LYS A 163 -12.68 -12.94 2.40
CA LYS A 163 -12.09 -14.22 2.76
C LYS A 163 -11.98 -15.15 1.55
N ARG A 164 -13.07 -15.31 0.80
CA ARG A 164 -13.12 -16.12 -0.43
C ARG A 164 -12.06 -15.67 -1.45
N TYR A 165 -11.92 -14.36 -1.64
CA TYR A 165 -10.96 -13.81 -2.59
C TYR A 165 -9.51 -14.02 -2.12
N PHE A 166 -9.23 -13.75 -0.85
CA PHE A 166 -7.88 -13.94 -0.29
C PHE A 166 -7.48 -15.40 -0.22
N GLU A 167 -8.40 -16.33 0.04
CA GLU A 167 -8.10 -17.77 -0.03
C GLU A 167 -7.54 -18.16 -1.40
N LYS A 168 -8.12 -17.64 -2.49
CA LYS A 168 -7.62 -17.86 -3.85
C LYS A 168 -6.26 -17.18 -4.09
N SER A 169 -6.09 -15.92 -3.68
CA SER A 169 -4.83 -15.18 -3.81
C SER A 169 -3.68 -15.85 -3.04
N ILE A 170 -3.95 -16.30 -1.82
CA ILE A 170 -3.00 -17.01 -0.97
C ILE A 170 -2.65 -18.38 -1.59
N GLN A 171 -3.63 -19.10 -2.13
CA GLN A 171 -3.37 -20.36 -2.83
C GLN A 171 -2.43 -20.17 -4.02
N ILE A 172 -2.61 -19.09 -4.83
CA ILE A 172 -1.70 -18.76 -5.94
C ILE A 172 -0.28 -18.51 -5.39
N ALA A 173 -0.15 -17.71 -4.33
CA ALA A 173 1.13 -17.42 -3.69
C ALA A 173 1.82 -18.69 -3.16
N GLU A 174 1.10 -19.56 -2.47
CA GLU A 174 1.62 -20.81 -1.91
C GLU A 174 2.01 -21.80 -3.01
N CYS A 175 1.23 -21.92 -4.09
CA CYS A 175 1.57 -22.75 -5.25
C CYS A 175 2.85 -22.30 -5.95
N ALA A 176 3.11 -20.98 -6.00
CA ALA A 176 4.36 -20.40 -6.49
C ALA A 176 5.55 -20.62 -5.51
N GLY A 177 5.28 -21.02 -4.27
CA GLY A 177 6.31 -21.22 -3.23
C GLY A 177 6.57 -20.01 -2.33
N LEU A 178 5.72 -18.95 -2.41
CA LEU A 178 5.85 -17.82 -1.51
C LEU A 178 5.40 -18.19 -0.09
N SER A 179 6.23 -17.88 0.90
CA SER A 179 5.92 -18.18 2.31
C SER A 179 4.76 -17.33 2.80
N LYS A 180 3.89 -17.92 3.65
CA LYS A 180 2.85 -17.20 4.38
C LYS A 180 3.37 -15.95 5.09
N SER A 181 4.59 -15.99 5.63
CA SER A 181 5.23 -14.88 6.32
C SER A 181 5.59 -13.70 5.42
N GLN A 182 5.46 -13.83 4.10
CA GLN A 182 5.74 -12.79 3.11
C GLN A 182 4.45 -12.13 2.55
N ILE A 183 3.28 -12.52 3.05
CA ILE A 183 1.99 -12.03 2.56
C ILE A 183 1.43 -10.95 3.49
N ILE A 184 0.96 -9.85 2.90
CA ILE A 184 0.23 -8.75 3.54
C ILE A 184 -1.13 -8.66 2.83
N LEU A 185 -2.21 -8.45 3.57
CA LEU A 185 -3.55 -8.30 2.98
C LEU A 185 -3.99 -6.84 2.98
N ASP A 186 -4.56 -6.37 1.86
CA ASP A 186 -5.21 -5.07 1.74
C ASP A 186 -6.69 -5.26 1.36
N PRO A 187 -7.65 -4.82 2.17
CA PRO A 187 -9.07 -4.97 1.89
C PRO A 187 -9.54 -4.18 0.65
N GLY A 188 -8.73 -3.28 0.09
CA GLY A 188 -9.02 -2.57 -1.15
C GLY A 188 -10.15 -1.57 -1.02
N PHE A 189 -10.07 -0.62 -0.09
CA PHE A 189 -11.03 0.46 0.04
C PHE A 189 -11.20 1.22 -1.28
N GLY A 190 -12.44 1.45 -1.70
CA GLY A 190 -12.78 2.14 -2.95
C GLY A 190 -12.72 1.28 -4.22
N PHE A 191 -12.26 0.01 -4.13
CA PHE A 191 -12.20 -0.92 -5.25
C PHE A 191 -13.35 -1.92 -5.18
N ALA A 192 -14.24 -1.91 -6.20
CA ALA A 192 -15.43 -2.76 -6.30
C ALA A 192 -16.28 -2.80 -5.00
N LYS A 193 -16.35 -1.71 -4.28
CA LYS A 193 -17.10 -1.56 -3.04
C LYS A 193 -18.03 -0.37 -3.12
N THR A 194 -19.26 -0.54 -2.64
CA THR A 194 -20.23 0.55 -2.52
C THR A 194 -19.78 1.55 -1.45
N TYR A 195 -20.40 2.73 -1.47
CA TYR A 195 -20.20 3.75 -0.43
C TYR A 195 -20.40 3.18 0.98
N LYS A 196 -21.48 2.45 1.20
CA LYS A 196 -21.81 1.85 2.51
C LYS A 196 -20.79 0.80 2.93
N GLU A 197 -20.41 -0.10 2.03
CA GLU A 197 -19.46 -1.17 2.32
C GLU A 197 -18.07 -0.67 2.71
N ASN A 198 -17.63 0.48 2.20
CA ASN A 198 -16.36 1.06 2.63
C ASN A 198 -16.37 1.41 4.13
N PHE A 199 -17.47 1.94 4.65
CA PHE A 199 -17.58 2.27 6.08
C PHE A 199 -17.86 1.03 6.94
N GLU A 200 -18.66 0.10 6.43
CA GLU A 200 -18.88 -1.20 7.08
C GLU A 200 -17.55 -1.94 7.26
N LEU A 201 -16.76 -2.04 6.20
CA LEU A 201 -15.46 -2.69 6.21
C LEU A 201 -14.47 -1.98 7.15
N LEU A 202 -14.45 -0.63 7.17
CA LEU A 202 -13.64 0.13 8.10
C LEU A 202 -13.98 -0.19 9.57
N GLY A 203 -15.26 -0.44 9.87
CA GLY A 203 -15.72 -0.83 11.19
C GLY A 203 -15.38 -2.27 11.57
N ARG A 204 -14.85 -3.10 10.65
CA ARG A 204 -14.64 -4.54 10.81
C ARG A 204 -13.23 -4.99 10.38
N ILE A 205 -12.22 -4.12 10.46
CA ILE A 205 -10.82 -4.44 10.13
C ILE A 205 -10.26 -5.52 11.06
N ASP A 206 -10.70 -5.57 12.30
CA ASP A 206 -10.31 -6.60 13.26
C ASP A 206 -10.66 -8.02 12.77
N GLU A 207 -11.81 -8.21 12.11
CA GLU A 207 -12.18 -9.49 11.50
C GLU A 207 -11.20 -9.91 10.38
N LEU A 208 -10.68 -8.93 9.61
CA LEU A 208 -9.63 -9.20 8.62
C LEU A 208 -8.30 -9.55 9.29
N CYS A 209 -7.95 -8.89 10.38
CA CYS A 209 -6.74 -9.20 11.16
C CYS A 209 -6.79 -10.62 11.77
N GLU A 210 -7.98 -11.20 11.96
CA GLU A 210 -8.14 -12.59 12.44
C GLU A 210 -7.67 -13.62 11.41
N PHE A 211 -7.58 -13.28 10.12
CA PHE A 211 -7.04 -14.19 9.08
C PHE A 211 -5.57 -14.57 9.32
N GLY A 212 -4.89 -13.84 10.21
CA GLY A 212 -3.54 -14.17 10.67
C GLY A 212 -2.42 -13.70 9.72
N TYR A 213 -2.68 -12.65 8.97
CA TYR A 213 -1.75 -11.91 8.14
C TYR A 213 -1.66 -10.45 8.61
N PRO A 214 -0.54 -9.75 8.35
CA PRO A 214 -0.52 -8.30 8.51
C PRO A 214 -1.50 -7.64 7.54
N VAL A 215 -2.11 -6.53 7.98
CA VAL A 215 -3.10 -5.79 7.20
C VAL A 215 -2.58 -4.42 6.86
N LEU A 216 -2.66 -4.08 5.56
CA LEU A 216 -2.48 -2.73 5.05
C LEU A 216 -3.85 -2.08 4.82
N VAL A 217 -3.95 -0.78 5.12
CA VAL A 217 -5.14 0.04 4.87
C VAL A 217 -4.79 1.27 4.04
N GLY A 218 -5.45 1.41 2.88
CA GLY A 218 -5.32 2.54 1.98
C GLY A 218 -6.63 3.31 1.81
N PHE A 219 -7.05 4.12 2.79
CA PHE A 219 -8.28 4.92 2.72
C PHE A 219 -8.02 6.38 2.29
N SER A 220 -6.74 6.76 2.09
CA SER A 220 -6.31 8.13 1.82
C SER A 220 -7.02 8.76 0.62
N ARG A 221 -7.67 9.89 0.85
CA ARG A 221 -8.38 10.71 -0.13
C ARG A 221 -9.48 9.98 -0.93
N LYS A 222 -9.93 8.80 -0.50
CA LYS A 222 -10.91 7.97 -1.22
C LYS A 222 -12.24 8.69 -1.41
N SER A 223 -12.94 8.36 -2.51
CA SER A 223 -14.23 8.98 -2.90
C SER A 223 -15.33 8.81 -1.86
N ALA A 224 -15.28 7.77 -1.04
CA ALA A 224 -16.21 7.57 0.06
C ALA A 224 -16.18 8.73 1.06
N LEU A 225 -14.99 9.27 1.39
CA LEU A 225 -14.87 10.46 2.26
C LEU A 225 -15.45 11.72 1.60
N GLY A 226 -15.18 11.90 0.30
CA GLY A 226 -15.74 13.02 -0.45
C GLY A 226 -17.26 12.98 -0.52
N LYS A 227 -17.85 11.79 -0.71
CA LYS A 227 -19.31 11.61 -0.70
C LYS A 227 -19.93 11.86 0.68
N LEU A 228 -19.21 11.52 1.75
CA LEU A 228 -19.67 11.77 3.12
C LEU A 228 -19.68 13.25 3.47
N LEU A 229 -18.61 13.97 3.11
CA LEU A 229 -18.35 15.33 3.59
C LEU A 229 -18.68 16.42 2.56
N GLY A 230 -18.89 16.06 1.29
CA GLY A 230 -19.12 17.01 0.21
C GLY A 230 -17.87 17.83 -0.16
N VAL A 231 -16.67 17.23 -0.04
CA VAL A 231 -15.38 17.94 -0.20
C VAL A 231 -14.50 17.31 -1.28
N GLU A 232 -13.61 18.11 -1.86
CA GLU A 232 -12.63 17.69 -2.86
C GLU A 232 -11.51 16.84 -2.28
N PRO A 233 -10.76 16.04 -3.09
CA PRO A 233 -9.73 15.13 -2.60
C PRO A 233 -8.67 15.75 -1.68
N LYS A 234 -8.23 16.98 -1.95
CA LYS A 234 -7.22 17.68 -1.16
C LYS A 234 -7.73 18.12 0.23
N GLU A 235 -9.04 18.22 0.39
CA GLU A 235 -9.69 18.64 1.64
C GLU A 235 -10.01 17.44 2.57
N ARG A 236 -9.67 16.21 2.16
CA ARG A 236 -9.99 14.96 2.88
C ARG A 236 -8.92 14.55 3.90
N VAL A 237 -7.93 15.40 4.18
CA VAL A 237 -6.78 15.08 5.04
C VAL A 237 -7.23 14.67 6.45
N ALA A 238 -8.03 15.51 7.12
CA ALA A 238 -8.54 15.22 8.47
C ALA A 238 -9.41 13.94 8.51
N ALA A 239 -10.26 13.74 7.49
CA ALA A 239 -11.07 12.54 7.37
C ALA A 239 -10.23 11.28 7.11
N THR A 240 -9.17 11.41 6.32
CA THR A 240 -8.17 10.33 6.13
C THR A 240 -7.54 9.97 7.48
N GLY A 241 -7.05 10.94 8.24
CA GLY A 241 -6.48 10.71 9.58
C GLY A 241 -7.45 9.99 10.52
N ALA A 242 -8.74 10.36 10.50
CA ALA A 242 -9.76 9.67 11.29
C ALA A 242 -9.88 8.19 10.90
N THR A 243 -9.94 7.86 9.60
CA THR A 243 -9.99 6.46 9.14
C THR A 243 -8.72 5.68 9.49
N THR A 244 -7.56 6.33 9.43
CA THR A 244 -6.26 5.77 9.81
C THR A 244 -6.25 5.36 11.30
N VAL A 245 -6.69 6.26 12.20
CA VAL A 245 -6.77 5.97 13.64
C VAL A 245 -7.77 4.85 13.94
N LEU A 246 -8.94 4.84 13.29
CA LEU A 246 -9.94 3.79 13.47
C LEU A 246 -9.41 2.43 13.04
N ALA A 247 -8.77 2.32 11.88
CA ALA A 247 -8.19 1.08 11.40
C ALA A 247 -7.02 0.60 12.26
N TYR A 248 -6.15 1.52 12.73
CA TYR A 248 -5.08 1.19 13.69
C TYR A 248 -5.67 0.65 14.99
N GLY A 249 -6.71 1.28 15.52
CA GLY A 249 -7.40 0.81 16.73
C GLY A 249 -7.86 -0.65 16.65
N GLN A 250 -8.21 -1.12 15.46
CA GLN A 250 -8.67 -2.47 15.15
C GLN A 250 -7.55 -3.46 14.75
N GLY A 251 -6.31 -3.01 14.65
CA GLY A 251 -5.17 -3.93 14.47
C GLY A 251 -4.48 -3.87 13.11
N ALA A 252 -4.81 -2.91 12.22
CA ALA A 252 -4.05 -2.68 11.00
C ALA A 252 -2.60 -2.25 11.28
N HIS A 253 -1.69 -2.58 10.36
CA HIS A 253 -0.24 -2.45 10.56
C HIS A 253 0.41 -1.40 9.67
N ILE A 254 -0.03 -1.29 8.39
CA ILE A 254 0.54 -0.40 7.38
C ILE A 254 -0.57 0.53 6.88
N PHE A 255 -0.25 1.81 6.74
CA PHE A 255 -1.19 2.86 6.33
C PHE A 255 -0.67 3.55 5.08
N ARG A 256 -1.29 3.26 3.93
CA ARG A 256 -0.92 3.82 2.64
C ARG A 256 -1.59 5.19 2.45
N ALA A 257 -0.79 6.25 2.37
CA ALA A 257 -1.28 7.62 2.40
C ALA A 257 -0.56 8.56 1.42
N HIS A 258 -1.28 9.60 0.96
CA HIS A 258 -0.72 10.73 0.21
C HIS A 258 -0.11 11.78 1.16
N ASP A 259 -0.78 12.04 2.28
CA ASP A 259 -0.43 13.05 3.28
C ASP A 259 0.31 12.35 4.42
N VAL A 260 1.64 12.15 4.24
CA VAL A 260 2.45 11.31 5.13
C VAL A 260 2.53 11.90 6.53
N GLN A 261 2.90 13.17 6.66
CA GLN A 261 3.07 13.83 7.96
C GLN A 261 1.82 13.73 8.84
N GLU A 262 0.65 14.07 8.26
CA GLU A 262 -0.60 14.07 9.02
C GLU A 262 -1.02 12.66 9.43
N ASN A 263 -0.79 11.65 8.58
CA ASN A 263 -1.07 10.26 8.94
C ASN A 263 -0.07 9.72 9.97
N HIS A 264 1.20 10.05 9.86
CA HIS A 264 2.20 9.71 10.86
C HIS A 264 1.84 10.32 12.23
N ASP A 265 1.50 11.61 12.28
CA ASP A 265 1.17 12.30 13.53
C ASP A 265 -0.04 11.71 14.25
N VAL A 266 -1.13 11.44 13.53
CA VAL A 266 -2.34 10.83 14.13
C VAL A 266 -2.06 9.41 14.62
N LEU A 267 -1.19 8.66 13.93
CA LEU A 267 -0.77 7.32 14.34
C LEU A 267 0.12 7.35 15.58
N GLN A 268 1.02 8.32 15.71
CA GLN A 268 1.81 8.52 16.94
C GLN A 268 0.90 8.78 18.15
N VAL A 269 -0.13 9.62 18.00
CA VAL A 269 -1.12 9.87 19.06
C VAL A 269 -1.90 8.59 19.40
N ALA A 270 -2.36 7.85 18.39
CA ALA A 270 -3.10 6.61 18.60
C ALA A 270 -2.23 5.54 19.27
N HIS A 271 -0.97 5.41 18.86
CA HIS A 271 0.00 4.49 19.46
C HIS A 271 0.27 4.85 20.92
N ALA A 272 0.60 6.12 21.20
CA ALA A 272 0.85 6.62 22.55
C ALA A 272 -0.36 6.40 23.48
N THR A 273 -1.57 6.57 22.98
CA THR A 273 -2.81 6.33 23.74
C THR A 273 -2.95 4.86 24.12
N LYS A 274 -2.57 3.94 23.24
CA LYS A 274 -2.78 2.49 23.42
C LYS A 274 -1.64 1.81 24.20
N TYR A 275 -0.40 2.26 24.00
CA TYR A 275 0.81 1.59 24.52
C TYR A 275 1.66 2.47 25.44
N GLY A 276 1.28 3.71 25.65
CA GLY A 276 2.01 4.71 26.43
C GLY A 276 2.87 5.62 25.55
N PRO A 277 3.01 6.88 25.92
CA PRO A 277 3.83 7.83 25.15
C PRO A 277 5.33 7.57 25.36
N PRO A 278 6.17 7.87 24.34
CA PRO A 278 7.62 7.97 24.54
C PRO A 278 7.96 9.09 25.54
N PRO A 279 9.20 9.16 26.03
CA PRO A 279 9.64 10.31 26.84
C PRO A 279 9.33 11.62 26.12
N ALA A 280 8.85 12.62 26.91
CA ALA A 280 8.54 13.94 26.34
C ALA A 280 9.77 14.55 25.68
N ARG A 281 9.60 15.11 24.48
CA ARG A 281 10.66 15.91 23.84
C ARG A 281 10.79 17.21 24.62
N GLU A 282 12.03 17.58 24.97
CA GLU A 282 12.31 18.93 25.48
C GLU A 282 12.05 19.94 24.34
N MET A 283 11.23 20.96 24.64
CA MET A 283 10.90 22.03 23.69
C MET A 283 11.94 23.14 23.77
#